data_275eb29d01c60c7aedc3251b65d0d50f
#
_entry.id   275eb29d01c60c7aedc3251b65d0d50f
#
_cell.length_a   1.000
_cell.length_b   1.000
_cell.length_c   1.000
_cell.angle_alpha   90.00
_cell.angle_beta   90.00
_cell.angle_gamma   90.00
#
_symmetry.space_group_name_H-M   'P 1'
#
loop_
_entity.id
_entity.type
_entity.pdbx_description
1 polymer ?
#
loop_
_entity_poly.entity_id
_entity_poly.type
_entity_poly.pdbx_seq_one_letter_code
_entity_poly.pdbx_strand_id
1 'polypeptide(L)'
;MRSIDSNSQGQKLTTIRTRAIERSMPRINKCQVLLVCAIACNCVILFYISHVQNTNGEWLEQSKLKAIKEKISFLGNKATQFENEVTIVLLEFENFENDVTRTIRSILEYFPNVHIVLISLKRPYPPLDIPNVKIQLVVQDLSPNQKQSAGRPENYITTPYVMFMPDSVRFSSSSLPVMMLEELKALAGVKPQYKIVTVPVISKETIQCNKLSFDLKRWTLEYSISEDEAQSYYRTCDSVGPSQVVLVKAAFLHSLSAPYLRPFPESLFIQASLHHIKTKLLHKVSFSQGSMLFSNAHTKWKYENNFKTRRNDMYRKLGVKKVVLPSGEVEWYGCGKNTGRCFGTVFDDMPEYLYMSRWTPPCCLENLRQTARYLFNILKEAGVSYWLEGGSLLGAARYGDIIPWDYDVDIGIYQHEINKCSYLVEAEKLSNSGKPYVDSEGYTWEKATEGEFFRIQFSQYNHLHVDIFPFYEKDGTMTKKTWFETHRQDREFPAHYLKPLGTIDFIGVKASAPNNVREFLEFKFGKGVIENPQYPNPSKLKKKSKIKS
;
A
#
# COMPACT_ATOMS: atom_id res chain seq x y z
N MET A 1 -20.59 -34.26 -54.21
CA MET A 1 -20.73 -33.71 -55.56
C MET A 1 -19.36 -33.44 -56.11
N ARG A 2 -19.04 -34.24 -57.07
CA ARG A 2 -18.24 -34.04 -58.30
C ARG A 2 -16.85 -33.45 -58.10
N SER A 3 -15.84 -34.13 -58.34
CA SER A 3 -15.40 -35.05 -59.41
C SER A 3 -14.22 -34.46 -60.18
N ILE A 4 -13.13 -35.23 -60.20
CA ILE A 4 -12.62 -35.81 -61.49
C ILE A 4 -11.66 -34.82 -62.17
N ASP A 5 -10.54 -35.13 -62.72
CA ASP A 5 -9.79 -36.32 -63.19
C ASP A 5 -8.39 -35.84 -63.55
N SER A 6 -7.40 -36.57 -63.44
CA SER A 6 -6.81 -37.70 -64.18
C SER A 6 -5.89 -37.30 -65.31
N ASN A 7 -4.87 -38.05 -65.39
CA ASN A 7 -4.15 -38.64 -66.58
C ASN A 7 -2.82 -37.97 -66.93
N SER A 8 -1.78 -38.67 -67.10
CA SER A 8 -1.31 -40.02 -67.47
C SER A 8 -0.23 -39.93 -68.57
N GLN A 9 0.73 -40.81 -68.45
CA GLN A 9 1.51 -41.46 -69.56
C GLN A 9 2.60 -40.60 -70.22
N GLY A 10 3.77 -41.12 -70.55
CA GLY A 10 4.10 -42.45 -70.97
C GLY A 10 5.60 -42.63 -71.21
N GLN A 11 5.92 -43.85 -71.14
CA GLN A 11 7.19 -44.49 -71.44
C GLN A 11 7.68 -44.29 -72.90
N LYS A 12 9.02 -44.32 -73.04
CA LYS A 12 9.57 -45.24 -74.13
C LYS A 12 11.04 -45.56 -73.85
N LEU A 13 11.27 -46.86 -73.71
CA LEU A 13 12.53 -47.55 -73.93
C LEU A 13 12.95 -47.42 -75.41
N THR A 14 14.27 -47.37 -75.66
CA THR A 14 14.84 -48.07 -76.77
C THR A 14 16.30 -48.45 -76.53
N THR A 15 16.56 -49.63 -76.85
CA THR A 15 17.72 -50.54 -76.69
C THR A 15 18.74 -50.37 -77.82
N ILE A 16 20.02 -50.79 -77.53
CA ILE A 16 21.01 -51.49 -78.38
C ILE A 16 21.99 -50.63 -79.22
N ARG A 17 23.29 -50.75 -78.99
CA ARG A 17 24.19 -51.71 -79.72
C ARG A 17 25.66 -51.50 -79.30
N THR A 18 26.25 -52.57 -78.85
CA THR A 18 27.70 -52.78 -78.74
C THR A 18 28.40 -52.72 -80.10
N ARG A 19 29.52 -51.99 -80.18
CA ARG A 19 30.62 -52.24 -81.08
C ARG A 19 31.95 -51.92 -80.41
N ALA A 20 32.78 -52.94 -80.35
CA ALA A 20 34.20 -52.88 -80.01
C ALA A 20 34.96 -52.08 -81.07
N ILE A 21 35.82 -51.18 -80.67
CA ILE A 21 36.88 -50.60 -81.50
C ILE A 21 38.16 -50.47 -80.67
N GLU A 22 39.21 -50.93 -81.28
CA GLU A 22 40.61 -51.12 -80.90
C GLU A 22 41.23 -49.92 -80.26
N ARG A 23 42.18 -50.25 -79.34
CA ARG A 23 43.10 -49.34 -78.70
C ARG A 23 44.07 -48.68 -79.66
N SER A 24 44.09 -47.35 -79.71
CA SER A 24 45.28 -46.56 -80.03
C SER A 24 45.58 -45.64 -78.88
N MET A 25 46.79 -45.78 -78.28
CA MET A 25 47.26 -44.89 -77.22
C MET A 25 47.45 -43.47 -77.81
N PRO A 26 46.80 -42.45 -77.27
CA PRO A 26 47.08 -41.09 -77.72
C PRO A 26 48.37 -40.60 -77.05
N ARG A 27 49.28 -40.01 -77.85
CA ARG A 27 50.45 -39.25 -77.33
C ARG A 27 49.97 -38.16 -76.44
N ILE A 28 50.38 -38.22 -75.13
CA ILE A 28 50.02 -37.19 -74.11
C ILE A 28 50.69 -35.89 -74.53
N ASN A 29 49.93 -34.90 -74.87
CA ASN A 29 50.38 -33.59 -75.26
C ASN A 29 50.77 -32.80 -73.93
N LYS A 30 51.82 -31.94 -73.97
CA LYS A 30 52.27 -31.14 -72.86
C LYS A 30 51.12 -30.41 -72.15
N CYS A 31 50.07 -30.01 -72.87
CA CYS A 31 48.87 -29.43 -72.28
C CYS A 31 48.07 -30.36 -71.37
N GLN A 32 48.05 -31.69 -71.73
CA GLN A 32 47.30 -32.64 -70.88
C GLN A 32 48.05 -32.95 -69.60
N VAL A 33 49.39 -32.93 -69.57
CA VAL A 33 50.18 -33.05 -68.36
C VAL A 33 49.98 -31.84 -67.44
N LEU A 34 49.96 -30.65 -68.05
CA LEU A 34 49.68 -29.41 -67.26
C LEU A 34 48.27 -29.42 -66.68
N LEU A 35 47.29 -29.93 -67.40
CA LEU A 35 45.90 -30.03 -66.92
C LEU A 35 45.78 -31.02 -65.75
N VAL A 36 46.43 -32.20 -65.88
CA VAL A 36 46.47 -33.17 -64.75
C VAL A 36 47.21 -32.66 -63.53
N CYS A 37 48.33 -31.95 -63.71
CA CYS A 37 48.99 -31.30 -62.62
C CYS A 37 48.15 -30.20 -61.97
N ALA A 38 47.42 -29.40 -62.77
CA ALA A 38 46.51 -28.37 -62.23
C ALA A 38 45.37 -28.99 -61.46
N ILE A 39 44.78 -30.11 -61.94
CA ILE A 39 43.72 -30.81 -61.20
C ILE A 39 44.27 -31.42 -59.90
N ALA A 40 45.47 -32.06 -59.96
CA ALA A 40 46.10 -32.61 -58.77
C ALA A 40 46.41 -31.51 -57.72
N CYS A 41 46.95 -30.36 -58.16
CA CYS A 41 47.15 -29.22 -57.25
C CYS A 41 45.85 -28.68 -56.62
N ASN A 42 44.80 -28.58 -57.44
CA ASN A 42 43.49 -28.18 -56.90
C ASN A 42 42.92 -29.20 -55.92
N CYS A 43 43.08 -30.50 -56.15
CA CYS A 43 42.66 -31.54 -55.23
C CYS A 43 43.45 -31.47 -53.90
N VAL A 44 44.77 -31.21 -53.95
CA VAL A 44 45.60 -31.03 -52.73
C VAL A 44 45.19 -29.76 -51.97
N ILE A 45 44.90 -28.67 -52.69
CA ILE A 45 44.41 -27.42 -52.09
C ILE A 45 43.03 -27.64 -51.42
N LEU A 46 42.13 -28.31 -52.12
CA LEU A 46 40.81 -28.63 -51.58
C LEU A 46 40.90 -29.57 -50.37
N PHE A 47 41.80 -30.56 -50.41
CA PHE A 47 42.05 -31.45 -49.28
C PHE A 47 42.65 -30.69 -48.09
N TYR A 48 43.61 -29.79 -48.33
CA TYR A 48 44.18 -28.92 -47.30
C TYR A 48 43.14 -27.98 -46.72
N ILE A 49 42.33 -27.35 -47.54
CA ILE A 49 41.23 -26.46 -47.06
C ILE A 49 40.22 -27.27 -46.27
N SER A 50 39.84 -28.47 -46.71
CA SER A 50 38.92 -29.35 -45.96
C SER A 50 39.52 -29.79 -44.64
N HIS A 51 40.83 -30.11 -44.60
CA HIS A 51 41.50 -30.47 -43.38
C HIS A 51 41.63 -29.32 -42.39
N VAL A 52 41.95 -28.10 -42.86
CA VAL A 52 42.03 -26.88 -42.07
C VAL A 52 40.63 -26.45 -41.55
N GLN A 53 39.59 -26.63 -42.36
CA GLN A 53 38.23 -26.39 -41.95
C GLN A 53 37.75 -27.37 -40.87
N ASN A 54 38.10 -28.67 -41.00
CA ASN A 54 37.75 -29.69 -40.00
C ASN A 54 38.49 -29.46 -38.68
N THR A 55 39.79 -29.17 -38.71
CA THR A 55 40.57 -28.88 -37.49
C THR A 55 40.11 -27.59 -36.83
N ASN A 56 39.84 -26.54 -37.61
CA ASN A 56 39.27 -25.29 -37.05
C ASN A 56 37.85 -25.50 -36.50
N GLY A 57 37.04 -26.39 -37.13
CA GLY A 57 35.71 -26.74 -36.62
C GLY A 57 35.80 -27.46 -35.27
N GLU A 58 36.69 -28.42 -35.07
CA GLU A 58 36.89 -29.12 -33.82
C GLU A 58 37.40 -28.17 -32.71
N TRP A 59 38.36 -27.28 -33.02
CA TRP A 59 38.84 -26.26 -32.08
C TRP A 59 37.77 -25.29 -31.67
N LEU A 60 36.92 -24.86 -32.60
CA LEU A 60 35.81 -23.95 -32.33
C LEU A 60 34.72 -24.63 -31.47
N GLU A 61 34.43 -25.91 -31.74
CA GLU A 61 33.50 -26.69 -30.93
C GLU A 61 34.04 -26.96 -29.52
N GLN A 62 35.27 -27.33 -29.38
CA GLN A 62 35.94 -27.52 -28.06
C GLN A 62 36.00 -26.21 -27.27
N SER A 63 36.31 -25.08 -27.92
CA SER A 63 36.31 -23.77 -27.25
C SER A 63 34.91 -23.34 -26.81
N LYS A 64 33.89 -23.60 -27.63
CA LYS A 64 32.48 -23.38 -27.24
C LYS A 64 32.05 -24.29 -26.10
N LEU A 65 32.40 -25.58 -26.14
CA LEU A 65 32.12 -26.53 -25.06
C LEU A 65 32.82 -26.14 -23.76
N LYS A 66 34.07 -25.68 -23.82
CA LYS A 66 34.82 -25.18 -22.66
C LYS A 66 34.15 -23.92 -22.08
N ALA A 67 33.80 -22.95 -22.91
CA ALA A 67 33.08 -21.74 -22.51
C ALA A 67 31.70 -22.05 -21.91
N ILE A 68 30.97 -23.03 -22.47
CA ILE A 68 29.70 -23.51 -21.91
C ILE A 68 29.92 -24.19 -20.55
N LYS A 69 30.95 -25.06 -20.41
CA LYS A 69 31.26 -25.71 -19.12
C LYS A 69 31.67 -24.68 -18.06
N GLU A 70 32.50 -23.70 -18.41
CA GLU A 70 32.87 -22.59 -17.51
C GLU A 70 31.66 -21.75 -17.09
N LYS A 71 30.77 -21.46 -18.03
CA LYS A 71 29.50 -20.74 -17.76
C LYS A 71 28.55 -21.55 -16.88
N ILE A 72 28.45 -22.88 -17.08
CA ILE A 72 27.66 -23.79 -16.24
C ILE A 72 28.24 -23.87 -14.84
N SER A 73 29.58 -24.03 -14.72
CA SER A 73 30.27 -24.04 -13.42
C SER A 73 30.12 -22.72 -12.67
N PHE A 74 30.25 -21.59 -13.36
CA PHE A 74 30.05 -20.26 -12.79
C PHE A 74 28.63 -20.05 -12.30
N LEU A 75 27.62 -20.47 -13.08
CA LEU A 75 26.21 -20.41 -12.68
C LEU A 75 25.93 -21.37 -11.52
N GLY A 76 26.51 -22.57 -11.51
CA GLY A 76 26.38 -23.53 -10.41
C GLY A 76 26.92 -22.98 -9.09
N ASN A 77 28.12 -22.37 -9.12
CA ASN A 77 28.72 -21.74 -7.93
C ASN A 77 27.85 -20.57 -7.41
N LYS A 78 27.29 -19.74 -8.30
CA LYS A 78 26.40 -18.65 -7.91
C LYS A 78 25.05 -19.15 -7.39
N ALA A 79 24.51 -20.25 -7.92
CA ALA A 79 23.31 -20.87 -7.39
C ALA A 79 23.52 -21.39 -5.96
N THR A 80 24.63 -22.09 -5.70
CA THR A 80 24.99 -22.53 -4.35
C THR A 80 25.20 -21.36 -3.38
N GLN A 81 25.81 -20.27 -3.85
CA GLN A 81 25.96 -19.07 -3.06
C GLN A 81 24.59 -18.46 -2.72
N PHE A 82 23.66 -18.41 -3.69
CA PHE A 82 22.29 -17.94 -3.46
C PHE A 82 21.58 -18.78 -2.38
N GLU A 83 21.67 -20.12 -2.46
CA GLU A 83 21.07 -21.02 -1.47
C GLU A 83 21.57 -20.77 -0.04
N ASN A 84 22.85 -20.43 0.12
CA ASN A 84 23.45 -20.18 1.42
C ASN A 84 23.16 -18.78 1.98
N GLU A 85 22.90 -17.80 1.12
CA GLU A 85 22.76 -16.41 1.52
C GLU A 85 21.30 -15.91 1.54
N VAL A 86 20.34 -16.65 0.95
CA VAL A 86 18.98 -16.21 0.79
C VAL A 86 17.99 -17.19 1.43
N THR A 87 17.10 -16.67 2.26
CA THR A 87 15.88 -17.38 2.66
C THR A 87 14.71 -16.89 1.80
N ILE A 88 13.97 -17.82 1.21
CA ILE A 88 12.76 -17.50 0.45
C ILE A 88 11.56 -17.55 1.38
N VAL A 89 10.74 -16.50 1.35
CA VAL A 89 9.55 -16.36 2.20
C VAL A 89 8.30 -16.25 1.34
N LEU A 90 7.29 -17.09 1.64
CA LEU A 90 5.94 -16.96 1.13
C LEU A 90 5.05 -16.50 2.29
N LEU A 91 4.51 -15.29 2.17
CA LEU A 91 3.69 -14.64 3.19
C LEU A 91 2.29 -14.31 2.65
N GLU A 92 2.18 -13.91 1.38
CA GLU A 92 0.91 -13.55 0.74
C GLU A 92 0.31 -14.74 0.00
N PHE A 93 -0.47 -15.54 0.73
CA PHE A 93 -1.31 -16.61 0.19
C PHE A 93 -2.57 -16.76 1.04
N GLU A 94 -3.62 -17.35 0.46
CA GLU A 94 -4.88 -17.62 1.15
C GLU A 94 -5.02 -19.09 1.48
N ASN A 95 -5.58 -19.39 2.66
CA ASN A 95 -5.75 -20.78 3.11
C ASN A 95 -6.79 -21.56 2.28
N PHE A 96 -7.79 -20.86 1.74
CA PHE A 96 -8.90 -21.47 1.00
C PHE A 96 -8.61 -21.71 -0.49
N GLU A 97 -7.66 -20.99 -1.08
CA GLU A 97 -7.20 -21.16 -2.46
C GLU A 97 -5.77 -20.62 -2.59
N ASN A 98 -4.83 -21.49 -2.93
CA ASN A 98 -3.43 -21.13 -3.10
C ASN A 98 -2.71 -22.12 -4.04
N ASP A 99 -1.55 -21.73 -4.50
CA ASP A 99 -0.68 -22.52 -5.37
C ASP A 99 0.73 -22.71 -4.75
N VAL A 100 0.82 -22.56 -3.42
CA VAL A 100 2.06 -22.57 -2.64
C VAL A 100 2.91 -23.81 -2.92
N THR A 101 2.30 -25.00 -2.94
CA THR A 101 3.03 -26.27 -3.19
C THR A 101 3.73 -26.27 -4.55
N ARG A 102 3.07 -25.78 -5.60
CA ARG A 102 3.67 -25.73 -6.96
C ARG A 102 4.70 -24.62 -7.06
N THR A 103 4.49 -23.49 -6.37
CA THR A 103 5.50 -22.42 -6.24
C THR A 103 6.77 -22.97 -5.62
N ILE A 104 6.66 -23.69 -4.50
CA ILE A 104 7.79 -24.34 -3.82
C ILE A 104 8.51 -25.34 -4.75
N ARG A 105 7.77 -26.18 -5.45
CA ARG A 105 8.38 -27.15 -6.38
C ARG A 105 9.19 -26.45 -7.47
N SER A 106 8.70 -25.35 -8.03
CA SER A 106 9.43 -24.58 -9.03
C SER A 106 10.70 -23.92 -8.49
N ILE A 107 10.72 -23.57 -7.20
CA ILE A 107 11.92 -23.04 -6.55
C ILE A 107 12.95 -24.16 -6.36
N LEU A 108 12.54 -25.31 -5.83
CA LEU A 108 13.42 -26.44 -5.53
C LEU A 108 14.02 -27.10 -6.79
N GLU A 109 13.39 -26.93 -7.95
CA GLU A 109 13.94 -27.36 -9.24
C GLU A 109 15.29 -26.68 -9.54
N TYR A 110 15.44 -25.40 -9.19
CA TYR A 110 16.65 -24.61 -9.45
C TYR A 110 17.53 -24.41 -8.22
N PHE A 111 16.97 -24.53 -7.03
CA PHE A 111 17.64 -24.33 -5.74
C PHE A 111 17.21 -25.39 -4.74
N PRO A 112 17.68 -26.64 -4.88
CA PRO A 112 17.22 -27.77 -4.07
C PRO A 112 17.56 -27.66 -2.59
N ASN A 113 18.54 -26.83 -2.22
CA ASN A 113 18.99 -26.65 -0.84
C ASN A 113 18.59 -25.31 -0.23
N VAL A 114 17.85 -24.46 -0.92
CA VAL A 114 17.45 -23.16 -0.40
C VAL A 114 16.51 -23.30 0.81
N HIS A 115 16.67 -22.45 1.79
CA HIS A 115 15.79 -22.40 2.96
C HIS A 115 14.51 -21.66 2.59
N ILE A 116 13.35 -22.27 2.87
CA ILE A 116 12.02 -21.70 2.59
C ILE A 116 11.23 -21.56 3.88
N VAL A 117 10.67 -20.39 4.13
CA VAL A 117 9.81 -20.09 5.27
C VAL A 117 8.41 -19.70 4.77
N LEU A 118 7.40 -20.43 5.21
CA LEU A 118 6.00 -20.11 4.97
C LEU A 118 5.46 -19.41 6.21
N ILE A 119 4.91 -18.22 6.05
CA ILE A 119 4.34 -17.44 7.16
C ILE A 119 2.83 -17.37 6.98
N SER A 120 2.09 -17.90 7.94
CA SER A 120 0.62 -17.86 7.95
C SER A 120 0.09 -17.37 9.30
N LEU A 121 -0.99 -16.58 9.29
CA LEU A 121 -1.65 -16.19 10.53
C LEU A 121 -2.20 -17.42 11.26
N LYS A 122 -2.92 -18.29 10.54
CA LYS A 122 -3.50 -19.55 11.05
C LYS A 122 -2.93 -20.73 10.29
N ARG A 123 -2.98 -21.92 10.90
CA ARG A 123 -2.57 -23.14 10.22
C ARG A 123 -3.41 -23.35 8.96
N PRO A 124 -2.78 -23.54 7.78
CA PRO A 124 -3.49 -23.81 6.54
C PRO A 124 -4.36 -25.06 6.63
N TYR A 125 -5.56 -24.99 6.05
CA TYR A 125 -6.46 -26.13 5.91
C TYR A 125 -7.09 -26.11 4.50
N PRO A 126 -7.00 -27.19 3.74
CA PRO A 126 -6.25 -28.44 4.03
C PRO A 126 -4.77 -28.20 4.31
N PRO A 127 -4.08 -29.10 5.04
CA PRO A 127 -2.65 -29.01 5.25
C PRO A 127 -1.90 -28.93 3.91
N LEU A 128 -0.85 -28.08 3.86
CA LEU A 128 -0.02 -27.97 2.67
C LEU A 128 0.83 -29.23 2.49
N ASP A 129 0.85 -29.79 1.28
CA ASP A 129 1.77 -30.85 0.88
C ASP A 129 3.17 -30.27 0.67
N ILE A 130 4.00 -30.33 1.71
CA ILE A 130 5.33 -29.74 1.75
C ILE A 130 6.39 -30.80 1.47
N PRO A 131 7.09 -30.75 0.33
CA PRO A 131 7.91 -31.85 -0.18
C PRO A 131 9.30 -31.97 0.48
N ASN A 132 9.71 -31.12 1.42
CA ASN A 132 11.09 -31.06 1.92
C ASN A 132 11.17 -30.67 3.41
N VAL A 133 12.12 -31.28 4.13
CA VAL A 133 12.42 -31.03 5.56
C VAL A 133 12.97 -29.61 5.81
N LYS A 134 13.58 -28.96 4.81
CA LYS A 134 14.12 -27.59 4.90
C LYS A 134 13.06 -26.49 4.80
N ILE A 135 11.80 -26.85 4.68
CA ILE A 135 10.69 -25.91 4.60
C ILE A 135 10.06 -25.75 5.97
N GLN A 136 10.05 -24.53 6.47
CA GLN A 136 9.51 -24.20 7.78
C GLN A 136 8.16 -23.48 7.65
N LEU A 137 7.10 -24.04 8.24
CA LEU A 137 5.82 -23.35 8.40
C LEU A 137 5.77 -22.64 9.76
N VAL A 138 5.68 -21.33 9.74
CA VAL A 138 5.52 -20.47 10.92
C VAL A 138 4.08 -20.01 11.02
N VAL A 139 3.39 -20.43 12.08
CA VAL A 139 2.01 -20.01 12.39
C VAL A 139 2.07 -18.93 13.45
N GLN A 140 1.55 -17.73 13.16
CA GLN A 140 1.62 -16.58 14.05
C GLN A 140 0.57 -16.60 15.16
N ASP A 141 -0.63 -17.17 14.88
CA ASP A 141 -1.70 -17.36 15.86
C ASP A 141 -1.41 -18.66 16.65
N LEU A 142 -0.78 -18.50 17.80
CA LEU A 142 -0.27 -19.61 18.60
C LEU A 142 -1.35 -20.21 19.49
N SER A 143 -1.31 -21.54 19.63
CA SER A 143 -2.07 -22.24 20.66
C SER A 143 -1.49 -21.94 22.06
N PRO A 144 -2.31 -21.93 23.14
CA PRO A 144 -1.87 -21.55 24.48
C PRO A 144 -0.69 -22.36 25.05
N ASN A 145 -0.48 -23.56 24.55
CA ASN A 145 0.62 -24.46 24.94
C ASN A 145 1.92 -24.26 24.14
N GLN A 146 1.94 -23.35 23.16
CA GLN A 146 3.11 -23.09 22.32
C GLN A 146 3.93 -21.92 22.89
N LYS A 147 5.26 -22.02 22.74
CA LYS A 147 6.16 -20.92 23.10
C LYS A 147 5.95 -19.74 22.13
N GLN A 148 5.94 -18.53 22.66
CA GLN A 148 5.81 -17.29 21.87
C GLN A 148 6.85 -17.18 20.73
N SER A 149 8.05 -17.72 20.95
CA SER A 149 9.13 -17.75 19.94
C SER A 149 8.77 -18.55 18.68
N ALA A 150 7.88 -19.54 18.80
CA ALA A 150 7.49 -20.39 17.67
C ALA A 150 6.70 -19.65 16.58
N GLY A 151 6.00 -18.55 16.94
CA GLY A 151 5.27 -17.71 15.98
C GLY A 151 6.05 -16.53 15.43
N ARG A 152 7.35 -16.44 15.72
CA ARG A 152 8.21 -15.33 15.27
C ARG A 152 9.03 -15.75 14.05
N PRO A 153 8.75 -15.23 12.85
CA PRO A 153 9.48 -15.59 11.62
C PRO A 153 10.99 -15.31 11.69
N GLU A 154 11.38 -14.28 12.46
CA GLU A 154 12.80 -13.89 12.64
C GLU A 154 13.66 -15.03 13.16
N ASN A 155 13.09 -15.94 13.95
CA ASN A 155 13.81 -17.09 14.51
C ASN A 155 14.18 -18.15 13.46
N TYR A 156 13.55 -18.10 12.30
CA TYR A 156 13.71 -19.07 11.21
C TYR A 156 14.45 -18.49 10.00
N ILE A 157 14.79 -17.19 10.03
CA ILE A 157 15.49 -16.49 8.95
C ILE A 157 16.90 -16.16 9.44
N THR A 158 17.87 -16.99 9.06
CA THR A 158 19.27 -16.89 9.51
C THR A 158 20.21 -16.36 8.43
N THR A 159 19.71 -16.21 7.20
CA THR A 159 20.50 -15.75 6.06
C THR A 159 20.56 -14.22 5.97
N PRO A 160 21.60 -13.63 5.35
CA PRO A 160 21.75 -12.18 5.24
C PRO A 160 20.70 -11.50 4.35
N TYR A 161 20.03 -12.26 3.49
CA TYR A 161 19.01 -11.74 2.55
C TYR A 161 17.73 -12.56 2.63
N VAL A 162 16.60 -11.89 2.38
CA VAL A 162 15.27 -12.50 2.36
C VAL A 162 14.60 -12.17 1.02
N MET A 163 14.14 -13.20 0.32
CA MET A 163 13.37 -13.06 -0.92
C MET A 163 11.91 -13.38 -0.65
N PHE A 164 11.05 -12.39 -0.79
CA PHE A 164 9.60 -12.59 -0.70
C PHE A 164 9.03 -12.90 -2.07
N MET A 165 8.29 -13.98 -2.15
CA MET A 165 7.60 -14.40 -3.37
C MET A 165 6.08 -14.38 -3.16
N PRO A 166 5.33 -13.75 -4.08
CA PRO A 166 3.88 -13.91 -4.12
C PRO A 166 3.49 -15.35 -4.44
N ASP A 167 2.30 -15.74 -4.02
CA ASP A 167 1.76 -17.04 -4.40
C ASP A 167 1.58 -17.17 -5.92
N SER A 168 1.68 -18.39 -6.43
CA SER A 168 1.57 -18.71 -7.86
C SER A 168 2.65 -18.09 -8.77
N VAL A 169 3.80 -17.68 -8.22
CA VAL A 169 4.96 -17.26 -9.02
C VAL A 169 5.86 -18.46 -9.31
N ARG A 170 6.48 -18.51 -10.49
CA ARG A 170 7.35 -19.60 -10.93
C ARG A 170 8.76 -19.11 -11.22
N PHE A 171 9.73 -19.90 -10.83
CA PHE A 171 11.08 -19.79 -11.35
C PHE A 171 11.14 -20.51 -12.71
N SER A 172 11.77 -19.86 -13.68
CA SER A 172 12.06 -20.43 -15.01
C SER A 172 13.56 -20.64 -15.24
N SER A 173 14.38 -20.11 -14.32
CA SER A 173 15.84 -20.27 -14.30
C SER A 173 16.41 -19.83 -12.96
N SER A 174 17.64 -20.24 -12.67
CA SER A 174 18.41 -19.73 -11.52
C SER A 174 18.98 -18.32 -11.75
N SER A 175 19.04 -17.84 -12.99
CA SER A 175 19.74 -16.61 -13.35
C SER A 175 19.10 -15.35 -12.79
N LEU A 176 17.77 -15.24 -12.80
CA LEU A 176 17.06 -14.04 -12.36
C LEU A 176 17.13 -13.82 -10.83
N PRO A 177 16.89 -14.84 -9.97
CA PRO A 177 17.11 -14.71 -8.54
C PRO A 177 18.55 -14.36 -8.16
N VAL A 178 19.53 -15.01 -8.82
CA VAL A 178 20.95 -14.72 -8.62
C VAL A 178 21.29 -13.28 -9.02
N MET A 179 20.76 -12.80 -10.16
CA MET A 179 20.94 -11.42 -10.59
C MET A 179 20.39 -10.42 -9.56
N MET A 180 19.21 -10.67 -8.97
CA MET A 180 18.66 -9.80 -7.92
C MET A 180 19.61 -9.71 -6.72
N LEU A 181 20.22 -10.83 -6.32
CA LEU A 181 21.18 -10.86 -5.20
C LEU A 181 22.44 -10.04 -5.52
N GLU A 182 23.02 -10.21 -6.71
CA GLU A 182 24.18 -9.46 -7.15
C GLU A 182 23.90 -7.96 -7.23
N GLU A 183 22.72 -7.59 -7.77
CA GLU A 183 22.27 -6.20 -7.83
C GLU A 183 22.14 -5.59 -6.43
N LEU A 184 21.58 -6.31 -5.46
CA LEU A 184 21.45 -5.82 -4.09
C LEU A 184 22.80 -5.68 -3.38
N LYS A 185 23.75 -6.60 -3.66
CA LYS A 185 25.12 -6.52 -3.15
C LYS A 185 25.88 -5.32 -3.72
N ALA A 186 25.75 -5.08 -5.02
CA ALA A 186 26.39 -3.96 -5.72
C ALA A 186 25.94 -2.58 -5.20
N LEU A 187 24.78 -2.51 -4.58
CA LEU A 187 24.22 -1.26 -4.01
C LEU A 187 24.77 -0.91 -2.62
N ALA A 188 25.70 -1.69 -2.07
CA ALA A 188 26.31 -1.39 -0.78
C ALA A 188 27.11 -0.07 -0.85
N GLY A 189 26.69 0.94 -0.06
CA GLY A 189 27.33 2.25 -0.01
C GLY A 189 26.91 3.25 -1.08
N VAL A 190 26.02 2.87 -2.01
CA VAL A 190 25.48 3.77 -3.05
C VAL A 190 24.40 4.68 -2.48
N LYS A 191 24.39 5.96 -2.90
CA LYS A 191 23.33 6.92 -2.61
C LYS A 191 22.41 7.08 -3.84
N PRO A 192 21.06 7.16 -3.66
CA PRO A 192 20.33 7.00 -2.39
C PRO A 192 20.53 5.62 -1.78
N GLN A 193 20.21 5.44 -0.50
CA GLN A 193 20.37 4.14 0.17
C GLN A 193 19.34 3.13 -0.32
N TYR A 194 19.83 2.05 -0.92
CA TYR A 194 19.02 0.91 -1.33
C TYR A 194 19.22 -0.27 -0.38
N LYS A 195 18.12 -0.89 0.03
CA LYS A 195 18.11 -2.14 0.81
C LYS A 195 17.16 -3.17 0.22
N ILE A 196 16.50 -2.79 -0.87
CA ILE A 196 15.45 -3.56 -1.53
C ILE A 196 15.68 -3.54 -3.04
N VAL A 197 15.60 -4.72 -3.66
CA VAL A 197 15.55 -4.92 -5.11
C VAL A 197 14.25 -5.64 -5.45
N THR A 198 13.54 -5.19 -6.46
CA THR A 198 12.29 -5.82 -6.91
C THR A 198 12.33 -6.14 -8.39
N VAL A 199 11.63 -7.22 -8.74
CA VAL A 199 11.36 -7.63 -10.11
C VAL A 199 9.87 -7.90 -10.25
N PRO A 200 9.20 -7.34 -11.27
CA PRO A 200 7.78 -7.54 -11.47
C PRO A 200 7.44 -8.99 -11.83
N VAL A 201 6.22 -9.39 -11.51
CA VAL A 201 5.59 -10.61 -12.03
C VAL A 201 4.79 -10.21 -13.27
N ILE A 202 4.87 -11.01 -14.33
CA ILE A 202 4.10 -10.76 -15.57
C ILE A 202 2.61 -10.73 -15.23
N SER A 203 1.98 -9.58 -15.45
CA SER A 203 0.54 -9.38 -15.28
C SER A 203 0.00 -8.53 -16.41
N LYS A 204 -1.35 -8.42 -16.50
CA LYS A 204 -2.01 -7.51 -17.44
C LYS A 204 -1.93 -6.04 -17.00
N GLU A 205 -1.59 -5.81 -15.75
CA GLU A 205 -1.54 -4.48 -15.17
C GLU A 205 -0.17 -3.83 -15.39
N THR A 206 -0.17 -2.53 -15.59
CA THR A 206 1.06 -1.74 -15.78
C THR A 206 1.83 -1.63 -14.47
N ILE A 207 3.14 -1.76 -14.53
CA ILE A 207 4.02 -1.61 -13.37
C ILE A 207 4.01 -0.15 -12.93
N GLN A 208 3.64 0.07 -11.68
CA GLN A 208 3.64 1.38 -11.04
C GLN A 208 4.90 1.55 -10.18
N CYS A 209 5.62 2.63 -10.42
CA CYS A 209 6.74 3.08 -9.60
C CYS A 209 6.33 4.39 -8.95
N ASN A 210 6.08 4.37 -7.65
CA ASN A 210 5.52 5.51 -6.93
C ASN A 210 6.53 6.12 -5.97
N LYS A 211 6.44 7.43 -5.78
CA LYS A 211 7.00 8.18 -4.65
C LYS A 211 5.97 8.20 -3.53
N LEU A 212 6.43 8.13 -2.28
CA LEU A 212 5.60 8.22 -1.09
C LEU A 212 5.92 9.50 -0.33
N SER A 213 4.89 10.25 0.02
CA SER A 213 4.96 11.43 0.88
C SER A 213 4.12 11.19 2.15
N PHE A 214 4.66 11.59 3.30
CA PHE A 214 4.03 11.39 4.60
C PHE A 214 3.80 12.73 5.30
N ASP A 215 2.56 13.02 5.63
CA ASP A 215 2.21 14.02 6.63
C ASP A 215 1.74 13.28 7.90
N LEU A 216 2.71 12.91 8.74
CA LEU A 216 2.43 12.19 9.99
C LEU A 216 1.55 12.99 10.94
N LYS A 217 1.66 14.33 10.91
CA LYS A 217 0.85 15.22 11.74
C LYS A 217 -0.63 15.17 11.35
N ARG A 218 -0.91 15.03 10.05
CA ARG A 218 -2.26 14.89 9.48
C ARG A 218 -2.64 13.45 9.12
N TRP A 219 -1.91 12.45 9.59
CA TRP A 219 -2.21 11.02 9.38
C TRP A 219 -2.34 10.63 7.90
N THR A 220 -1.63 11.34 7.02
CA THR A 220 -1.80 11.23 5.58
C THR A 220 -0.61 10.55 4.94
N LEU A 221 -0.89 9.61 4.04
CA LEU A 221 0.03 9.02 3.09
C LEU A 221 -0.42 9.40 1.68
N GLU A 222 0.50 9.91 0.87
CA GLU A 222 0.25 10.27 -0.52
C GLU A 222 1.15 9.48 -1.45
N TYR A 223 0.56 8.90 -2.48
CA TYR A 223 1.24 8.24 -3.58
C TYR A 223 1.27 9.17 -4.78
N SER A 224 2.44 9.36 -5.37
CA SER A 224 2.62 10.06 -6.64
C SER A 224 3.44 9.22 -7.61
N ILE A 225 3.19 9.36 -8.91
CA ILE A 225 3.96 8.64 -9.93
C ILE A 225 5.40 9.17 -9.95
N SER A 226 6.38 8.27 -10.01
CA SER A 226 7.77 8.66 -10.23
C SER A 226 8.00 8.95 -11.71
N GLU A 227 8.47 10.15 -12.02
CA GLU A 227 8.78 10.60 -13.37
C GLU A 227 10.16 10.14 -13.88
N ASP A 228 10.83 9.21 -13.19
CA ASP A 228 12.15 8.75 -13.57
C ASP A 228 12.17 8.14 -14.98
N GLU A 229 13.23 8.49 -15.73
CA GLU A 229 13.41 8.16 -17.15
C GLU A 229 13.27 6.65 -17.45
N ALA A 230 12.36 6.33 -18.36
CA ALA A 230 12.10 4.96 -18.84
C ALA A 230 13.29 4.32 -19.59
N GLN A 231 14.35 5.05 -19.85
CA GLN A 231 15.53 4.57 -20.61
C GLN A 231 16.54 3.79 -19.77
N SER A 232 16.53 3.96 -18.43
CA SER A 232 17.43 3.21 -17.55
C SER A 232 17.09 1.73 -17.46
N TYR A 233 18.08 0.89 -17.18
CA TYR A 233 17.89 -0.54 -16.89
C TYR A 233 17.05 -0.78 -15.62
N TYR A 234 17.05 0.16 -14.69
CA TYR A 234 16.27 0.12 -13.46
C TYR A 234 15.57 1.46 -13.19
N ARG A 235 14.57 1.42 -12.32
CA ARG A 235 13.90 2.62 -11.78
C ARG A 235 14.06 2.69 -10.27
N THR A 236 14.08 3.90 -9.73
CA THR A 236 14.14 4.17 -8.29
C THR A 236 12.76 4.53 -7.79
N CYS A 237 12.19 3.70 -6.89
CA CYS A 237 10.85 3.84 -6.38
C CYS A 237 10.86 3.89 -4.85
N ASP A 238 9.83 4.48 -4.25
CA ASP A 238 9.50 4.25 -2.85
C ASP A 238 8.58 3.02 -2.71
N SER A 239 7.64 2.85 -3.64
CA SER A 239 6.71 1.73 -3.70
C SER A 239 6.57 1.23 -5.13
N VAL A 240 6.35 -0.06 -5.30
CA VAL A 240 6.13 -0.72 -6.59
C VAL A 240 4.84 -1.53 -6.53
N GLY A 241 4.00 -1.42 -7.56
CA GLY A 241 2.77 -2.22 -7.74
C GLY A 241 2.69 -2.83 -9.13
N PRO A 242 1.74 -3.77 -9.40
CA PRO A 242 0.88 -4.44 -8.43
C PRO A 242 1.50 -5.69 -7.80
N SER A 243 2.22 -6.54 -8.54
CA SER A 243 2.80 -7.80 -8.04
C SER A 243 4.28 -7.93 -8.42
N GLN A 244 5.11 -8.24 -7.45
CA GLN A 244 6.55 -8.35 -7.62
C GLN A 244 7.19 -9.35 -6.65
N VAL A 245 8.33 -9.90 -7.06
CA VAL A 245 9.26 -10.58 -6.17
C VAL A 245 10.18 -9.54 -5.55
N VAL A 246 10.37 -9.60 -4.24
CA VAL A 246 11.12 -8.62 -3.46
C VAL A 246 12.31 -9.29 -2.78
N LEU A 247 13.51 -8.78 -2.99
CA LEU A 247 14.71 -9.17 -2.24
C LEU A 247 15.13 -8.02 -1.32
N VAL A 248 15.33 -8.34 -0.04
CA VAL A 248 15.65 -7.35 1.00
C VAL A 248 16.79 -7.83 1.90
N LYS A 249 17.58 -6.91 2.45
CA LYS A 249 18.58 -7.23 3.49
C LYS A 249 17.89 -7.62 4.79
N ALA A 250 18.17 -8.81 5.33
CA ALA A 250 17.54 -9.32 6.55
C ALA A 250 17.70 -8.38 7.75
N ALA A 251 18.90 -7.83 7.96
CA ALA A 251 19.16 -6.88 9.04
C ALA A 251 18.27 -5.61 8.95
N PHE A 252 17.99 -5.13 7.74
CA PHE A 252 17.06 -4.01 7.56
C PHE A 252 15.62 -4.45 7.82
N LEU A 253 15.19 -5.58 7.26
CA LEU A 253 13.85 -6.11 7.48
C LEU A 253 13.53 -6.24 8.98
N HIS A 254 14.45 -6.84 9.74
CA HIS A 254 14.29 -7.06 11.19
C HIS A 254 14.39 -5.76 12.03
N SER A 255 14.92 -4.67 11.47
CA SER A 255 14.92 -3.36 12.13
C SER A 255 13.58 -2.63 12.02
N LEU A 256 12.66 -3.10 11.18
CA LEU A 256 11.34 -2.50 11.02
C LEU A 256 10.42 -2.84 12.19
N SER A 257 9.48 -1.95 12.50
CA SER A 257 8.52 -2.14 13.58
C SER A 257 7.51 -3.28 13.34
N ALA A 258 7.23 -3.57 12.07
CA ALA A 258 6.28 -4.61 11.65
C ALA A 258 6.73 -5.27 10.33
N PRO A 259 7.82 -6.08 10.35
CA PRO A 259 8.50 -6.58 9.16
C PRO A 259 7.63 -7.50 8.29
N TYR A 260 6.66 -8.20 8.89
CA TYR A 260 5.80 -9.18 8.21
C TYR A 260 4.33 -8.73 8.17
N LEU A 261 4.10 -7.43 8.28
CA LEU A 261 2.74 -6.88 8.24
C LEU A 261 2.13 -7.04 6.84
N ARG A 262 0.90 -7.51 6.76
CA ARG A 262 0.14 -7.69 5.52
C ARG A 262 -0.84 -6.52 5.30
N PRO A 263 -1.14 -6.13 4.04
CA PRO A 263 -0.65 -6.66 2.75
C PRO A 263 0.83 -6.39 2.53
N PHE A 264 1.51 -7.41 2.02
CA PHE A 264 2.93 -7.35 1.69
C PHE A 264 3.08 -7.36 0.14
N PRO A 265 3.98 -6.59 -0.48
CA PRO A 265 5.03 -5.78 0.14
C PRO A 265 4.65 -4.30 0.39
N GLU A 266 3.36 -3.91 0.28
CA GLU A 266 2.92 -2.52 0.51
C GLU A 266 3.40 -2.00 1.88
N SER A 267 3.21 -2.79 2.92
CA SER A 267 3.66 -2.45 4.28
C SER A 267 5.18 -2.29 4.42
N LEU A 268 5.97 -3.10 3.69
CA LEU A 268 7.43 -3.00 3.65
C LEU A 268 7.85 -1.68 3.00
N PHE A 269 7.26 -1.32 1.86
CA PHE A 269 7.59 -0.09 1.14
C PHE A 269 7.28 1.17 1.95
N ILE A 270 6.12 1.18 2.63
CA ILE A 270 5.73 2.30 3.52
C ILE A 270 6.78 2.46 4.62
N GLN A 271 7.14 1.38 5.33
CA GLN A 271 8.12 1.44 6.40
C GLN A 271 9.53 1.79 5.87
N ALA A 272 9.94 1.24 4.71
CA ALA A 272 11.22 1.56 4.08
C ALA A 272 11.34 3.04 3.72
N SER A 273 10.28 3.62 3.14
CA SER A 273 10.25 5.03 2.77
C SER A 273 10.33 5.95 4.00
N LEU A 274 9.71 5.59 5.12
CA LEU A 274 9.85 6.32 6.40
C LEU A 274 11.29 6.29 6.94
N HIS A 275 12.08 5.27 6.59
CA HIS A 275 13.51 5.18 6.87
C HIS A 275 14.40 5.74 5.76
N HIS A 276 13.82 6.46 4.78
CA HIS A 276 14.53 7.01 3.60
C HIS A 276 15.27 5.95 2.76
N ILE A 277 14.79 4.72 2.78
CA ILE A 277 15.31 3.62 1.97
C ILE A 277 14.53 3.55 0.66
N LYS A 278 15.27 3.56 -0.45
CA LYS A 278 14.71 3.43 -1.80
C LYS A 278 14.73 1.99 -2.28
N THR A 279 13.81 1.69 -3.18
CA THR A 279 13.67 0.40 -3.85
C THR A 279 14.20 0.50 -5.27
N LYS A 280 15.07 -0.44 -5.67
CA LYS A 280 15.54 -0.59 -7.05
C LYS A 280 14.61 -1.55 -7.78
N LEU A 281 13.90 -1.05 -8.78
CA LEU A 281 13.00 -1.83 -9.63
C LEU A 281 13.71 -2.23 -10.93
N LEU A 282 13.90 -3.52 -11.16
CA LEU A 282 14.43 -4.09 -12.41
C LEU A 282 13.27 -4.36 -13.38
N HIS A 283 12.81 -3.33 -14.09
CA HIS A 283 11.57 -3.37 -14.86
C HIS A 283 11.67 -4.03 -16.24
N LYS A 284 12.89 -4.31 -16.73
CA LYS A 284 13.13 -4.96 -18.05
C LYS A 284 13.14 -6.49 -17.99
N VAL A 285 13.02 -7.05 -16.82
CA VAL A 285 12.95 -8.49 -16.56
C VAL A 285 11.75 -8.78 -15.68
N SER A 286 11.24 -10.01 -15.73
CA SER A 286 10.03 -10.38 -14.99
C SER A 286 10.01 -11.85 -14.60
N PHE A 287 9.33 -12.18 -13.50
CA PHE A 287 8.96 -13.55 -13.17
C PHE A 287 7.66 -13.95 -13.87
N SER A 288 7.50 -15.24 -14.13
CA SER A 288 6.28 -15.79 -14.71
C SER A 288 5.25 -16.09 -13.62
N GLN A 289 3.98 -15.84 -13.93
CA GLN A 289 2.86 -16.30 -13.10
C GLN A 289 2.47 -17.71 -13.51
N GLY A 290 2.15 -18.55 -12.53
CA GLY A 290 1.65 -19.91 -12.72
C GLY A 290 0.13 -19.96 -12.84
N SER A 291 -0.53 -20.61 -11.88
CA SER A 291 -1.99 -20.76 -11.86
C SER A 291 -2.69 -19.43 -11.63
N MET A 292 -3.83 -19.24 -12.30
CA MET A 292 -4.72 -18.12 -12.01
C MET A 292 -5.53 -18.46 -10.77
N LEU A 293 -5.35 -17.69 -9.71
CA LEU A 293 -6.08 -17.85 -8.44
C LEU A 293 -7.34 -16.97 -8.41
N PHE A 294 -8.29 -17.34 -7.56
CA PHE A 294 -9.52 -16.60 -7.31
C PHE A 294 -10.34 -16.33 -8.58
N SER A 295 -10.42 -17.32 -9.47
CA SER A 295 -11.21 -17.22 -10.71
C SER A 295 -12.72 -17.36 -10.49
N ASN A 296 -13.13 -18.03 -9.41
CA ASN A 296 -14.53 -18.16 -9.00
C ASN A 296 -14.99 -16.87 -8.28
N ALA A 297 -16.23 -16.42 -8.57
CA ALA A 297 -16.80 -15.20 -7.99
C ALA A 297 -16.80 -15.20 -6.45
N HIS A 298 -17.08 -16.33 -5.81
CA HIS A 298 -17.09 -16.45 -4.35
C HIS A 298 -15.67 -16.33 -3.75
N THR A 299 -14.70 -17.05 -4.31
CA THR A 299 -13.32 -16.99 -3.82
C THR A 299 -12.67 -15.64 -4.11
N LYS A 300 -13.02 -15.00 -5.24
CA LYS A 300 -12.61 -13.64 -5.57
C LYS A 300 -13.14 -12.64 -4.54
N TRP A 301 -14.46 -12.67 -4.27
CA TRP A 301 -15.06 -11.80 -3.25
C TRP A 301 -14.42 -12.00 -1.87
N LYS A 302 -14.19 -13.27 -1.47
CA LYS A 302 -13.55 -13.59 -0.19
C LYS A 302 -12.12 -13.05 -0.10
N TYR A 303 -11.35 -13.18 -1.17
CA TYR A 303 -10.01 -12.62 -1.27
C TYR A 303 -10.02 -11.09 -1.15
N GLU A 304 -10.86 -10.41 -1.93
CA GLU A 304 -10.98 -8.95 -1.93
C GLU A 304 -11.39 -8.42 -0.55
N ASN A 305 -12.36 -9.08 0.11
CA ASN A 305 -12.79 -8.71 1.45
C ASN A 305 -11.69 -8.91 2.51
N ASN A 306 -10.97 -10.04 2.45
CA ASN A 306 -9.82 -10.29 3.32
C ASN A 306 -8.70 -9.28 3.08
N PHE A 307 -8.41 -8.97 1.82
CA PHE A 307 -7.39 -7.98 1.44
C PHE A 307 -7.75 -6.60 1.98
N LYS A 308 -9.01 -6.15 1.79
CA LYS A 308 -9.52 -4.89 2.33
C LYS A 308 -9.39 -4.83 3.86
N THR A 309 -9.74 -5.91 4.55
CA THR A 309 -9.61 -5.99 6.02
C THR A 309 -8.15 -5.86 6.45
N ARG A 310 -7.24 -6.61 5.84
CA ARG A 310 -5.79 -6.53 6.11
C ARG A 310 -5.22 -5.14 5.83
N ARG A 311 -5.65 -4.51 4.74
CA ARG A 311 -5.20 -3.16 4.37
C ARG A 311 -5.68 -2.12 5.38
N ASN A 312 -6.92 -2.22 5.86
CA ASN A 312 -7.43 -1.40 6.96
C ASN A 312 -6.61 -1.59 8.24
N ASP A 313 -6.29 -2.83 8.60
CA ASP A 313 -5.49 -3.15 9.79
C ASP A 313 -4.05 -2.65 9.66
N MET A 314 -3.46 -2.76 8.47
CA MET A 314 -2.13 -2.21 8.17
C MET A 314 -2.10 -0.69 8.37
N TYR A 315 -3.00 0.05 7.75
CA TYR A 315 -3.03 1.50 7.88
C TYR A 315 -3.32 1.95 9.31
N ARG A 316 -4.23 1.26 10.02
CA ARG A 316 -4.48 1.51 11.44
C ARG A 316 -3.20 1.32 12.28
N LYS A 317 -2.46 0.21 12.06
CA LYS A 317 -1.22 -0.09 12.77
C LYS A 317 -0.10 0.90 12.45
N LEU A 318 0.00 1.36 11.20
CA LEU A 318 0.96 2.37 10.76
C LEU A 318 0.52 3.81 11.09
N GLY A 319 -0.66 3.99 11.66
CA GLY A 319 -1.19 5.30 12.04
C GLY A 319 -1.56 6.18 10.86
N VAL A 320 -1.97 5.58 9.73
CA VAL A 320 -2.49 6.28 8.54
C VAL A 320 -4.01 6.27 8.57
N LYS A 321 -4.63 7.42 8.30
CA LYS A 321 -6.09 7.60 8.27
C LYS A 321 -6.60 8.13 6.93
N LYS A 322 -5.72 8.73 6.13
CA LYS A 322 -6.01 9.25 4.80
C LYS A 322 -4.94 8.78 3.84
N VAL A 323 -5.35 8.22 2.71
CA VAL A 323 -4.47 7.87 1.60
C VAL A 323 -4.91 8.65 0.38
N VAL A 324 -3.98 9.31 -0.29
CA VAL A 324 -4.19 9.98 -1.57
C VAL A 324 -3.51 9.14 -2.65
N LEU A 325 -4.29 8.66 -3.62
CA LEU A 325 -3.80 7.87 -4.73
C LEU A 325 -3.23 8.76 -5.85
N PRO A 326 -2.43 8.23 -6.78
CA PRO A 326 -1.89 9.01 -7.91
C PRO A 326 -2.96 9.64 -8.80
N SER A 327 -4.17 9.08 -8.81
CA SER A 327 -5.35 9.63 -9.48
C SER A 327 -5.93 10.89 -8.82
N GLY A 328 -5.49 11.23 -7.60
CA GLY A 328 -6.11 12.23 -6.75
C GLY A 328 -7.28 11.71 -5.91
N GLU A 329 -7.67 10.46 -6.09
CA GLU A 329 -8.70 9.82 -5.27
C GLU A 329 -8.24 9.70 -3.82
N VAL A 330 -9.17 9.92 -2.89
CA VAL A 330 -8.92 9.88 -1.44
C VAL A 330 -9.61 8.70 -0.81
N GLU A 331 -8.84 7.84 -0.17
CA GLU A 331 -9.33 6.73 0.64
C GLU A 331 -9.24 7.05 2.14
N TRP A 332 -10.27 6.66 2.90
CA TRP A 332 -10.38 6.92 4.33
C TRP A 332 -10.34 5.63 5.15
N TYR A 333 -9.61 5.63 6.26
CA TYR A 333 -9.40 4.45 7.09
C TYR A 333 -9.83 4.68 8.55
N GLY A 334 -10.86 3.93 8.97
CA GLY A 334 -11.28 3.83 10.38
C GLY A 334 -12.14 4.97 10.90
N CYS A 335 -12.93 5.64 10.05
CA CYS A 335 -13.75 6.79 10.42
C CYS A 335 -15.20 6.74 9.89
N GLY A 336 -15.77 5.57 9.66
CA GLY A 336 -17.14 5.41 9.17
C GLY A 336 -18.19 5.51 10.28
N LYS A 337 -19.50 5.64 9.90
CA LYS A 337 -20.63 5.61 10.83
C LYS A 337 -20.70 4.34 11.67
N ASN A 338 -20.19 3.21 11.16
CA ASN A 338 -20.20 1.91 11.83
C ASN A 338 -18.94 1.63 12.67
N THR A 339 -18.06 2.60 12.82
CA THR A 339 -16.84 2.49 13.62
C THR A 339 -16.93 3.43 14.83
N GLY A 340 -16.22 3.12 15.92
CA GLY A 340 -15.99 4.09 16.97
C GLY A 340 -15.32 5.36 16.44
N ARG A 341 -15.33 6.42 17.23
CA ARG A 341 -14.61 7.64 16.87
C ARG A 341 -13.12 7.33 16.61
N CYS A 342 -12.48 8.14 15.77
CA CYS A 342 -11.13 7.87 15.28
C CYS A 342 -10.00 8.17 16.29
N PHE A 343 -10.30 8.53 17.50
CA PHE A 343 -9.37 8.67 18.62
C PHE A 343 -9.98 8.07 19.89
N GLY A 344 -9.14 7.69 20.83
CA GLY A 344 -9.52 7.04 22.07
C GLY A 344 -9.96 8.02 23.15
N THR A 345 -9.22 8.03 24.25
CA THR A 345 -9.55 8.81 25.45
C THR A 345 -9.25 10.28 25.25
N VAL A 346 -10.17 11.12 25.73
CA VAL A 346 -9.94 12.55 25.99
C VAL A 346 -9.70 12.69 27.49
N PHE A 347 -8.59 13.28 27.87
CA PHE A 347 -8.24 13.55 29.26
C PHE A 347 -7.90 15.02 29.41
N ASP A 348 -8.58 15.70 30.34
CA ASP A 348 -8.34 17.11 30.62
C ASP A 348 -8.48 17.97 29.35
N ASP A 349 -9.56 17.73 28.57
CA ASP A 349 -9.90 18.33 27.27
C ASP A 349 -8.86 18.13 26.18
N MET A 350 -8.02 17.10 26.34
CA MET A 350 -6.96 16.81 25.37
C MET A 350 -7.05 15.36 24.89
N PRO A 351 -7.39 15.14 23.62
CA PRO A 351 -7.30 13.82 22.98
C PRO A 351 -5.86 13.28 22.95
N GLU A 352 -5.73 11.96 23.01
CA GLU A 352 -4.42 11.28 23.06
C GLU A 352 -3.50 11.61 21.86
N TYR A 353 -4.05 11.90 20.68
CA TYR A 353 -3.25 12.22 19.50
C TYR A 353 -2.42 13.51 19.66
N LEU A 354 -2.86 14.44 20.49
CA LEU A 354 -2.09 15.66 20.76
C LEU A 354 -0.76 15.35 21.48
N TYR A 355 -0.77 14.34 22.36
CA TYR A 355 0.47 13.88 23.02
C TYR A 355 1.42 13.13 22.06
N MET A 356 0.92 12.66 20.92
CA MET A 356 1.71 12.10 19.83
C MET A 356 2.21 13.18 18.85
N SER A 357 2.01 14.46 19.14
CA SER A 357 2.31 15.60 18.26
C SER A 357 1.56 15.54 16.92
N ARG A 358 0.37 14.94 16.92
CA ARG A 358 -0.52 14.84 15.77
C ARG A 358 -1.75 15.73 15.93
N TRP A 359 -2.35 16.11 14.83
CA TRP A 359 -3.62 16.81 14.79
C TRP A 359 -4.80 15.84 14.80
N THR A 360 -6.02 16.38 14.83
CA THR A 360 -7.23 15.57 14.71
C THR A 360 -7.18 14.77 13.40
N PRO A 361 -7.47 13.48 13.45
CA PRO A 361 -7.52 12.67 12.23
C PRO A 361 -8.40 13.32 11.16
N PRO A 362 -7.93 13.43 9.90
CA PRO A 362 -8.64 14.17 8.88
C PRO A 362 -10.04 13.62 8.55
N CYS A 363 -10.27 12.33 8.75
CA CYS A 363 -11.59 11.73 8.60
C CYS A 363 -12.54 12.10 9.76
N CYS A 364 -12.03 12.35 10.98
CA CYS A 364 -12.82 12.93 12.06
C CYS A 364 -13.28 14.34 11.73
N LEU A 365 -12.37 15.19 11.26
CA LEU A 365 -12.72 16.54 10.83
C LEU A 365 -13.78 16.54 9.72
N GLU A 366 -13.70 15.60 8.77
CA GLU A 366 -14.70 15.48 7.71
C GLU A 366 -16.05 15.04 8.25
N ASN A 367 -16.08 14.07 9.17
CA ASN A 367 -17.31 13.66 9.84
C ASN A 367 -17.94 14.80 10.65
N LEU A 368 -17.14 15.61 11.35
CA LEU A 368 -17.61 16.80 12.05
C LEU A 368 -18.19 17.85 11.10
N ARG A 369 -17.52 18.10 9.96
CA ARG A 369 -18.05 19.01 8.93
C ARG A 369 -19.40 18.53 8.40
N GLN A 370 -19.55 17.23 8.14
CA GLN A 370 -20.82 16.65 7.70
C GLN A 370 -21.90 16.82 8.76
N THR A 371 -21.60 16.51 10.03
CA THR A 371 -22.55 16.64 11.14
C THR A 371 -22.99 18.08 11.34
N ALA A 372 -22.04 19.02 11.32
CA ALA A 372 -22.34 20.44 11.50
C ALA A 372 -23.17 21.01 10.34
N ARG A 373 -22.82 20.70 9.08
CA ARG A 373 -23.63 21.11 7.91
C ARG A 373 -25.05 20.55 7.97
N TYR A 374 -25.19 19.28 8.36
CA TYR A 374 -26.50 18.65 8.56
C TYR A 374 -27.30 19.39 9.63
N LEU A 375 -26.72 19.65 10.80
CA LEU A 375 -27.34 20.38 11.88
C LEU A 375 -27.79 21.80 11.43
N PHE A 376 -26.91 22.54 10.75
CA PHE A 376 -27.23 23.91 10.30
C PHE A 376 -28.44 23.93 9.36
N ASN A 377 -28.58 22.95 8.47
CA ASN A 377 -29.74 22.80 7.61
C ASN A 377 -31.02 22.52 8.42
N ILE A 378 -30.98 21.59 9.36
CA ILE A 378 -32.09 21.25 10.24
C ILE A 378 -32.57 22.48 11.03
N LEU A 379 -31.65 23.21 11.65
CA LEU A 379 -31.98 24.41 12.42
C LEU A 379 -32.60 25.51 11.54
N LYS A 380 -32.05 25.71 10.35
CA LYS A 380 -32.60 26.67 9.36
C LYS A 380 -34.01 26.29 8.93
N GLU A 381 -34.26 25.03 8.61
CA GLU A 381 -35.59 24.53 8.21
C GLU A 381 -36.59 24.65 9.35
N ALA A 382 -36.16 24.43 10.58
CA ALA A 382 -37.00 24.59 11.78
C ALA A 382 -37.18 26.05 12.22
N GLY A 383 -36.50 27.01 11.59
CA GLY A 383 -36.56 28.43 11.99
C GLY A 383 -35.92 28.69 13.37
N VAL A 384 -34.89 27.91 13.74
CA VAL A 384 -34.09 28.08 14.96
C VAL A 384 -32.87 28.93 14.65
N SER A 385 -32.72 30.03 15.37
CA SER A 385 -31.55 30.89 15.27
C SER A 385 -30.37 30.26 16.02
N TYR A 386 -29.20 30.17 15.36
CA TYR A 386 -27.97 29.67 15.97
C TYR A 386 -26.81 30.60 15.67
N TRP A 387 -25.73 30.47 16.42
CA TRP A 387 -24.43 31.11 16.15
C TRP A 387 -23.31 30.17 16.55
N LEU A 388 -22.14 30.29 15.88
CA LEU A 388 -20.92 29.57 16.26
C LEU A 388 -20.41 30.08 17.62
N GLU A 389 -20.03 29.18 18.51
CA GLU A 389 -19.48 29.45 19.84
C GLU A 389 -18.02 28.99 19.94
N GLY A 390 -17.32 29.47 20.96
CA GLY A 390 -16.05 28.92 21.43
C GLY A 390 -14.98 28.73 20.35
N GLY A 391 -14.41 27.53 20.38
CA GLY A 391 -13.38 27.07 19.43
C GLY A 391 -13.86 27.07 17.98
N SER A 392 -15.14 26.79 17.75
CA SER A 392 -15.73 26.73 16.41
C SER A 392 -15.78 28.10 15.72
N LEU A 393 -16.16 29.15 16.46
CA LEU A 393 -16.09 30.52 15.93
C LEU A 393 -14.65 30.98 15.69
N LEU A 394 -13.72 30.60 16.59
CA LEU A 394 -12.30 30.91 16.43
C LEU A 394 -11.71 30.18 15.22
N GLY A 395 -12.11 28.93 14.97
CA GLY A 395 -11.74 28.17 13.77
C GLY A 395 -12.26 28.81 12.48
N ALA A 396 -13.52 29.26 12.49
CA ALA A 396 -14.11 30.01 11.38
C ALA A 396 -13.32 31.29 11.08
N ALA A 397 -13.00 32.08 12.11
CA ALA A 397 -12.26 33.32 11.97
C ALA A 397 -10.81 33.16 11.48
N ARG A 398 -10.15 32.05 11.84
CA ARG A 398 -8.77 31.78 11.45
C ARG A 398 -8.60 31.07 10.12
N TYR A 399 -9.46 30.08 9.88
CA TYR A 399 -9.27 29.09 8.83
C TYR A 399 -10.46 28.95 7.88
N GLY A 400 -11.60 29.55 8.21
CA GLY A 400 -12.88 29.25 7.55
C GLY A 400 -13.32 27.79 7.78
N ASP A 401 -12.76 27.12 8.79
CA ASP A 401 -12.92 25.69 9.05
C ASP A 401 -12.73 25.39 10.55
N ILE A 402 -12.94 24.13 10.94
CA ILE A 402 -12.63 23.63 12.28
C ILE A 402 -11.11 23.78 12.54
N ILE A 403 -10.74 24.15 13.76
CA ILE A 403 -9.33 24.20 14.16
C ILE A 403 -8.70 22.82 13.91
N PRO A 404 -7.51 22.73 13.25
CA PRO A 404 -6.94 21.44 12.85
C PRO A 404 -6.68 20.41 13.96
N TRP A 405 -6.67 20.83 15.21
CA TRP A 405 -6.48 19.97 16.39
C TRP A 405 -7.70 19.90 17.30
N ASP A 406 -8.84 20.47 16.88
CA ASP A 406 -10.10 20.39 17.60
C ASP A 406 -10.86 19.09 17.28
N TYR A 407 -11.77 18.69 18.16
CA TYR A 407 -12.43 17.39 18.08
C TYR A 407 -13.97 17.46 18.20
N ASP A 408 -14.52 18.65 18.32
CA ASP A 408 -15.95 18.95 18.41
C ASP A 408 -16.30 20.24 17.65
N VAL A 409 -17.57 20.57 17.62
CA VAL A 409 -18.11 21.85 17.14
C VAL A 409 -19.13 22.34 18.16
N ASP A 410 -19.06 23.61 18.51
CA ASP A 410 -19.95 24.25 19.46
C ASP A 410 -20.81 25.30 18.79
N ILE A 411 -22.11 25.31 19.11
CA ILE A 411 -23.04 26.36 18.72
C ILE A 411 -23.93 26.80 19.88
N GLY A 412 -24.32 28.07 19.87
CA GLY A 412 -25.38 28.61 20.73
C GLY A 412 -26.69 28.65 19.99
N ILE A 413 -27.80 28.44 20.70
CA ILE A 413 -29.17 28.69 20.26
C ILE A 413 -29.95 29.47 21.33
N TYR A 414 -31.06 30.12 20.94
CA TYR A 414 -31.96 30.69 21.95
C TYR A 414 -32.78 29.58 22.62
N GLN A 415 -32.80 29.54 23.96
CA GLN A 415 -33.55 28.55 24.75
C GLN A 415 -35.03 28.50 24.39
N HIS A 416 -35.66 29.65 24.13
CA HIS A 416 -37.10 29.74 23.80
C HIS A 416 -37.41 29.17 22.40
N GLU A 417 -36.41 28.90 21.57
CA GLU A 417 -36.58 28.34 20.22
C GLU A 417 -36.46 26.82 20.16
N ILE A 418 -36.10 26.13 21.25
CA ILE A 418 -35.92 24.65 21.29
C ILE A 418 -37.13 23.92 20.73
N ASN A 419 -38.36 24.39 21.11
CA ASN A 419 -39.60 23.75 20.69
C ASN A 419 -39.89 23.88 19.18
N LYS A 420 -39.18 24.70 18.43
CA LYS A 420 -39.30 24.80 16.99
C LYS A 420 -38.67 23.59 16.26
N CYS A 421 -37.68 22.93 16.86
CA CYS A 421 -36.98 21.80 16.28
C CYS A 421 -37.45 20.48 16.89
N SER A 422 -38.13 19.65 16.09
CA SER A 422 -38.67 18.37 16.53
C SER A 422 -37.60 17.42 17.07
N TYR A 423 -36.37 17.42 16.51
CA TYR A 423 -35.28 16.58 16.96
C TYR A 423 -34.78 16.95 18.36
N LEU A 424 -34.71 18.23 18.70
CA LEU A 424 -34.37 18.70 20.04
C LEU A 424 -35.45 18.33 21.05
N VAL A 425 -36.74 18.47 20.65
CA VAL A 425 -37.87 18.06 21.50
C VAL A 425 -37.87 16.56 21.77
N GLU A 426 -37.62 15.72 20.76
CA GLU A 426 -37.51 14.26 20.96
C GLU A 426 -36.30 13.88 21.82
N ALA A 427 -35.15 14.52 21.61
CA ALA A 427 -33.98 14.31 22.45
C ALA A 427 -34.26 14.67 23.93
N GLU A 428 -34.98 15.74 24.18
CA GLU A 428 -35.39 16.14 25.54
C GLU A 428 -36.38 15.16 26.18
N LYS A 429 -37.39 14.71 25.45
CA LYS A 429 -38.37 13.68 25.94
C LYS A 429 -37.66 12.37 26.30
N LEU A 430 -36.69 11.93 25.52
CA LEU A 430 -35.98 10.68 25.73
C LEU A 430 -34.86 10.76 26.79
N SER A 431 -34.47 11.96 27.21
CA SER A 431 -33.39 12.16 28.19
C SER A 431 -33.59 11.38 29.49
N ASN A 432 -34.83 11.32 30.00
CA ASN A 432 -35.17 10.57 31.21
C ASN A 432 -35.08 9.04 31.04
N SER A 433 -35.09 8.53 29.81
CA SER A 433 -34.96 7.09 29.52
C SER A 433 -33.53 6.65 29.32
N GLY A 434 -32.56 7.58 29.24
CA GLY A 434 -31.17 7.33 28.92
C GLY A 434 -30.97 6.80 27.48
N LYS A 435 -31.96 6.96 26.60
CA LYS A 435 -31.89 6.53 25.19
C LYS A 435 -31.80 7.73 24.29
N PRO A 436 -30.84 7.79 23.37
CA PRO A 436 -30.78 8.84 22.38
C PRO A 436 -31.85 8.65 21.29
N TYR A 437 -32.21 9.72 20.61
CA TYR A 437 -33.03 9.68 19.40
C TYR A 437 -32.13 9.49 18.17
N VAL A 438 -32.48 8.55 17.30
CA VAL A 438 -31.76 8.32 16.03
C VAL A 438 -32.67 8.72 14.89
N ASP A 439 -32.19 9.64 14.05
CA ASP A 439 -32.95 10.12 12.90
C ASP A 439 -32.82 9.21 11.67
N SER A 440 -33.54 9.53 10.59
CA SER A 440 -33.55 8.76 9.34
C SER A 440 -32.20 8.70 8.63
N GLU A 441 -31.33 9.70 8.85
CA GLU A 441 -29.99 9.77 8.28
C GLU A 441 -28.95 9.07 9.14
N GLY A 442 -29.37 8.55 10.32
CA GLY A 442 -28.54 7.82 11.27
C GLY A 442 -27.67 8.70 12.16
N TYR A 443 -27.98 10.00 12.28
CA TYR A 443 -27.42 10.86 13.33
C TYR A 443 -28.14 10.61 14.65
N THR A 444 -27.43 10.81 15.73
CA THR A 444 -27.92 10.52 17.08
C THR A 444 -28.04 11.81 17.88
N TRP A 445 -29.24 12.10 18.36
CA TRP A 445 -29.57 13.30 19.12
C TRP A 445 -29.80 12.94 20.58
N GLU A 446 -29.21 13.71 21.48
CA GLU A 446 -29.37 13.52 22.92
C GLU A 446 -29.36 14.84 23.67
N LYS A 447 -30.00 14.87 24.83
CA LYS A 447 -29.73 15.87 25.86
C LYS A 447 -28.57 15.34 26.68
N ALA A 448 -27.50 16.12 26.82
CA ALA A 448 -26.29 15.71 27.51
C ALA A 448 -26.59 15.40 28.99
N THR A 449 -25.99 14.33 29.50
CA THR A 449 -26.14 13.91 30.92
C THR A 449 -25.34 14.77 31.87
N GLU A 450 -24.27 15.43 31.36
CA GLU A 450 -23.38 16.30 32.12
C GLU A 450 -23.87 17.75 32.25
N GLY A 451 -25.01 18.10 31.62
CA GLY A 451 -25.53 19.44 31.70
C GLY A 451 -26.81 19.70 30.89
N GLU A 452 -27.31 20.96 30.97
CA GLU A 452 -28.52 21.40 30.31
C GLU A 452 -28.22 21.87 28.87
N PHE A 453 -27.62 21.00 28.02
CA PHE A 453 -27.36 21.25 26.61
C PHE A 453 -27.66 20.02 25.78
N PHE A 454 -27.72 20.19 24.46
CA PHE A 454 -27.98 19.09 23.52
C PHE A 454 -26.73 18.74 22.74
N ARG A 455 -26.76 17.55 22.15
CA ARG A 455 -25.66 17.03 21.34
C ARG A 455 -26.24 16.30 20.15
N ILE A 456 -25.67 16.53 18.96
CA ILE A 456 -25.86 15.67 17.80
C ILE A 456 -24.57 14.92 17.51
N GLN A 457 -24.62 13.60 17.48
CA GLN A 457 -23.49 12.72 17.19
C GLN A 457 -23.57 12.21 15.76
N PHE A 458 -22.41 11.97 15.15
CA PHE A 458 -22.30 11.45 13.78
C PHE A 458 -23.03 10.10 13.59
N SER A 459 -23.03 9.23 14.61
CA SER A 459 -23.84 8.00 14.67
C SER A 459 -23.88 7.42 16.08
N GLN A 460 -24.68 6.37 16.29
CA GLN A 460 -24.70 5.60 17.55
C GLN A 460 -23.35 4.97 17.93
N TYR A 461 -22.46 4.75 16.97
CA TYR A 461 -21.15 4.11 17.19
C TYR A 461 -20.01 5.13 17.18
N ASN A 462 -20.14 6.15 16.34
CA ASN A 462 -19.15 7.19 16.20
C ASN A 462 -19.64 8.46 16.90
N HIS A 463 -19.19 8.65 18.12
CA HIS A 463 -19.63 9.73 19.02
C HIS A 463 -18.90 11.06 18.76
N LEU A 464 -18.43 11.33 17.53
CA LEU A 464 -18.07 12.69 17.13
C LEU A 464 -19.32 13.57 17.12
N HIS A 465 -19.25 14.76 17.69
CA HIS A 465 -20.45 15.51 17.98
C HIS A 465 -20.34 17.01 17.72
N VAL A 466 -21.50 17.63 17.61
CA VAL A 466 -21.72 19.06 17.72
C VAL A 466 -22.51 19.32 19.01
N ASP A 467 -22.00 20.15 19.88
CA ASP A 467 -22.68 20.57 21.10
C ASP A 467 -23.54 21.82 20.84
N ILE A 468 -24.74 21.81 21.38
CA ILE A 468 -25.79 22.82 21.16
C ILE A 468 -26.16 23.40 22.51
N PHE A 469 -25.73 24.63 22.78
CA PHE A 469 -25.96 25.31 24.05
C PHE A 469 -27.15 26.24 24.01
N PRO A 470 -28.23 25.97 24.80
CA PRO A 470 -29.36 26.88 24.95
C PRO A 470 -28.98 28.07 25.82
N PHE A 471 -29.03 29.27 25.24
CA PHE A 471 -28.84 30.55 25.93
C PHE A 471 -30.16 31.30 26.09
N TYR A 472 -30.26 32.09 27.15
CA TYR A 472 -31.31 33.03 27.36
C TYR A 472 -30.75 34.39 27.79
N GLU A 473 -31.50 35.46 27.50
CA GLU A 473 -31.13 36.83 27.89
C GLU A 473 -31.65 37.16 29.27
N LYS A 474 -30.78 37.71 30.10
CA LYS A 474 -31.11 38.29 31.39
C LYS A 474 -30.41 39.64 31.52
N ASP A 475 -31.17 40.70 31.72
CA ASP A 475 -30.66 42.07 31.94
C ASP A 475 -29.63 42.53 30.90
N GLY A 476 -29.87 42.28 29.61
CA GLY A 476 -28.98 42.63 28.50
C GLY A 476 -27.74 41.69 28.36
N THR A 477 -27.67 40.62 29.14
CA THR A 477 -26.57 39.65 29.14
C THR A 477 -27.11 38.27 28.68
N MET A 478 -26.37 37.62 27.79
CA MET A 478 -26.62 36.22 27.39
C MET A 478 -25.99 35.29 28.44
N THR A 479 -26.82 34.40 28.96
CA THR A 479 -26.42 33.38 29.95
C THR A 479 -27.02 32.03 29.62
N LYS A 480 -26.51 30.96 30.23
CA LYS A 480 -27.00 29.58 30.11
C LYS A 480 -26.99 28.87 31.47
N LYS A 481 -27.59 27.67 31.53
CA LYS A 481 -27.73 26.96 32.80
C LYS A 481 -26.46 26.21 33.21
N THR A 482 -25.64 25.74 32.25
CA THR A 482 -24.45 24.94 32.52
C THR A 482 -23.20 25.64 32.00
N TRP A 483 -22.22 25.83 32.91
CA TRP A 483 -20.93 26.43 32.63
C TRP A 483 -19.80 25.45 32.96
N PHE A 484 -18.76 25.43 32.11
CA PHE A 484 -17.59 24.58 32.31
C PHE A 484 -16.47 25.37 32.96
N GLU A 485 -16.23 25.17 34.26
CA GLU A 485 -15.24 25.92 35.06
C GLU A 485 -13.80 25.79 34.52
N THR A 486 -13.50 24.70 33.81
CA THR A 486 -12.20 24.47 33.18
C THR A 486 -11.97 25.33 31.94
N HIS A 487 -13.02 25.91 31.38
CA HIS A 487 -13.01 26.71 30.15
C HIS A 487 -13.22 28.20 30.45
N ARG A 488 -12.16 28.97 30.65
CA ARG A 488 -12.23 30.41 30.95
C ARG A 488 -13.02 31.24 29.94
N GLN A 489 -13.07 30.79 28.70
CA GLN A 489 -13.83 31.40 27.59
C GLN A 489 -15.33 31.10 27.66
N ASP A 490 -15.74 30.07 28.41
CA ASP A 490 -17.14 29.72 28.61
C ASP A 490 -17.75 30.62 29.69
N ARG A 491 -18.16 31.83 29.32
CA ARG A 491 -18.66 32.87 30.19
C ARG A 491 -19.80 33.67 29.52
N GLU A 492 -20.57 34.33 30.34
CA GLU A 492 -21.62 35.27 29.94
C GLU A 492 -21.06 36.39 29.04
N PHE A 493 -21.92 36.93 28.19
CA PHE A 493 -21.55 38.00 27.27
C PHE A 493 -22.73 38.92 26.93
N PRO A 494 -22.49 40.18 26.52
CA PRO A 494 -23.53 41.15 26.19
C PRO A 494 -24.40 40.67 25.03
N ALA A 495 -25.74 40.78 25.18
CA ALA A 495 -26.73 40.33 24.19
C ALA A 495 -26.64 41.07 22.83
N HIS A 496 -26.07 42.28 22.81
CA HIS A 496 -25.93 43.07 21.59
C HIS A 496 -25.05 42.39 20.52
N TYR A 497 -24.14 41.48 20.90
CA TYR A 497 -23.34 40.69 19.94
C TYR A 497 -24.20 39.79 19.04
N LEU A 498 -25.41 39.44 19.46
CA LEU A 498 -26.32 38.60 18.69
C LEU A 498 -27.46 39.41 18.02
N LYS A 499 -27.46 40.73 18.15
CA LYS A 499 -28.57 41.61 17.67
C LYS A 499 -28.03 42.70 16.74
N PRO A 500 -28.14 42.50 15.39
CA PRO A 500 -28.53 41.25 14.69
C PRO A 500 -27.40 40.23 14.64
N LEU A 501 -27.71 38.97 14.33
CA LEU A 501 -26.72 37.98 13.96
C LEU A 501 -26.03 38.35 12.66
N GLY A 502 -24.72 38.12 12.59
CA GLY A 502 -23.89 38.16 11.38
C GLY A 502 -23.74 36.79 10.74
N THR A 503 -22.87 36.71 9.73
CA THR A 503 -22.47 35.44 9.09
C THR A 503 -20.97 35.39 8.86
N ILE A 504 -20.43 34.18 8.86
CA ILE A 504 -18.99 33.90 8.60
C ILE A 504 -18.86 32.64 7.73
N ASP A 505 -17.79 32.56 6.93
CA ASP A 505 -17.46 31.34 6.22
C ASP A 505 -16.95 30.27 7.19
N PHE A 506 -17.59 29.10 7.20
CA PHE A 506 -17.21 27.98 8.05
C PHE A 506 -17.54 26.66 7.35
N ILE A 507 -16.57 25.75 7.28
CA ILE A 507 -16.73 24.39 6.69
C ILE A 507 -17.35 24.37 5.29
N GLY A 508 -17.09 25.40 4.48
CA GLY A 508 -17.61 25.53 3.12
C GLY A 508 -19.04 26.07 2.99
N VAL A 509 -19.64 26.57 4.09
CA VAL A 509 -20.98 27.21 4.09
C VAL A 509 -20.92 28.56 4.82
N LYS A 510 -21.95 29.41 4.61
CA LYS A 510 -22.16 30.59 5.44
C LYS A 510 -22.89 30.17 6.73
N ALA A 511 -22.16 30.17 7.85
CA ALA A 511 -22.71 29.92 9.18
C ALA A 511 -23.10 31.22 9.87
N SER A 512 -24.08 31.17 10.76
CA SER A 512 -24.47 32.31 11.60
C SER A 512 -23.40 32.55 12.69
N ALA A 513 -23.14 33.83 12.97
CA ALA A 513 -22.10 34.26 13.91
C ALA A 513 -22.54 35.52 14.65
N PRO A 514 -21.88 35.90 15.77
CA PRO A 514 -22.02 37.23 16.36
C PRO A 514 -21.72 38.34 15.34
N ASN A 515 -22.35 39.48 15.47
CA ASN A 515 -22.24 40.60 14.52
C ASN A 515 -20.85 41.23 14.45
N ASN A 516 -20.07 41.19 15.52
CA ASN A 516 -18.67 41.60 15.57
C ASN A 516 -17.80 40.44 16.04
N VAL A 517 -17.44 39.54 15.11
CA VAL A 517 -16.68 38.31 15.38
C VAL A 517 -15.37 38.59 16.08
N ARG A 518 -14.60 39.62 15.65
CA ARG A 518 -13.30 39.94 16.26
C ARG A 518 -13.44 40.37 17.71
N GLU A 519 -14.32 41.34 17.97
CA GLU A 519 -14.53 41.86 19.31
C GLU A 519 -15.07 40.78 20.25
N PHE A 520 -16.02 39.96 19.77
CA PHE A 520 -16.56 38.83 20.53
C PHE A 520 -15.47 37.79 20.91
N LEU A 521 -14.61 37.43 19.95
CA LEU A 521 -13.52 36.49 20.20
C LEU A 521 -12.46 37.09 21.16
N GLU A 522 -12.11 38.36 20.99
CA GLU A 522 -11.19 39.02 21.92
C GLU A 522 -11.78 39.19 23.31
N PHE A 523 -13.09 39.40 23.41
CA PHE A 523 -13.81 39.40 24.68
C PHE A 523 -13.73 38.00 25.35
N LYS A 524 -13.97 36.93 24.61
CA LYS A 524 -13.96 35.55 25.15
C LYS A 524 -12.56 35.03 25.47
N PHE A 525 -11.59 35.24 24.61
CA PHE A 525 -10.26 34.59 24.66
C PHE A 525 -9.09 35.55 24.92
N GLY A 526 -9.30 36.87 24.80
CA GLY A 526 -8.26 37.87 24.91
C GLY A 526 -7.77 38.43 23.59
N LYS A 527 -7.13 39.62 23.67
CA LYS A 527 -6.66 40.35 22.48
C LYS A 527 -5.67 39.54 21.62
N GLY A 528 -5.79 39.63 20.30
CA GLY A 528 -4.90 39.00 19.34
C GLY A 528 -5.08 37.49 19.23
N VAL A 529 -6.17 36.91 19.75
CA VAL A 529 -6.43 35.48 19.74
C VAL A 529 -6.52 34.92 18.31
N ILE A 530 -7.01 35.71 17.36
CA ILE A 530 -7.17 35.27 15.96
C ILE A 530 -5.81 35.08 15.29
N GLU A 531 -4.88 36.02 15.48
CA GLU A 531 -3.56 36.05 14.84
C GLU A 531 -2.53 35.12 15.52
N ASN A 532 -2.71 34.81 16.81
CA ASN A 532 -1.74 34.06 17.60
C ASN A 532 -2.30 32.69 18.02
N PRO A 533 -2.36 31.72 17.11
CA PRO A 533 -2.83 30.38 17.45
C PRO A 533 -1.89 29.72 18.46
N GLN A 534 -2.42 29.36 19.62
CA GLN A 534 -1.72 28.55 20.59
C GLN A 534 -2.09 27.08 20.35
N TYR A 535 -1.12 26.29 19.93
CA TYR A 535 -1.26 24.84 19.88
C TYR A 535 -1.39 24.30 21.32
N PRO A 536 -2.14 23.20 21.51
CA PRO A 536 -2.76 22.86 22.78
C PRO A 536 -1.77 22.86 23.91
N ASN A 537 -2.15 23.51 24.96
CA ASN A 537 -1.50 23.79 26.23
C ASN A 537 -0.09 23.14 26.40
N PRO A 538 1.01 23.85 26.02
CA PRO A 538 2.37 23.27 26.05
C PRO A 538 2.80 22.78 27.44
N SER A 539 2.23 23.35 28.51
CA SER A 539 2.52 22.93 29.88
C SER A 539 1.92 21.58 30.24
N LYS A 540 0.72 21.26 29.72
CA LYS A 540 0.10 19.94 29.87
C LYS A 540 0.86 18.87 29.06
N LEU A 541 1.33 19.19 27.85
CA LEU A 541 2.13 18.29 26.99
C LEU A 541 3.52 17.99 27.60
N LYS A 542 4.18 18.99 28.20
CA LYS A 542 5.51 18.83 28.81
C LYS A 542 5.51 17.94 30.05
N LYS A 543 4.42 17.90 30.83
CA LYS A 543 4.32 17.06 32.03
C LYS A 543 4.40 15.55 31.73
N LYS A 544 3.93 15.07 30.56
CA LYS A 544 4.01 13.65 30.19
C LYS A 544 5.36 13.21 29.64
N SER A 545 6.15 14.11 29.05
CA SER A 545 7.49 13.76 28.55
C SER A 545 8.48 13.44 29.68
N LYS A 546 8.23 13.93 30.90
CA LYS A 546 9.03 13.62 32.10
C LYS A 546 8.70 12.29 32.79
N ILE A 547 7.58 11.65 32.40
CA ILE A 547 7.15 10.36 32.99
C ILE A 547 7.66 9.18 32.12
N LYS A 548 8.20 9.44 30.92
CA LYS A 548 8.73 8.42 29.99
C LYS A 548 10.26 8.36 29.91
N SER A 549 10.98 9.12 30.75
CA SER A 549 12.45 9.05 30.86
C SER A 549 12.91 8.23 32.07
#